data_a4f14a72c814f6f662e2a9687d2d8e22
#
_entry.id   a4f14a72c814f6f662e2a9687d2d8e22
#
_cell.length_a   1.000
_cell.length_b   1.000
_cell.length_c   1.000
_cell.angle_alpha   90.00
_cell.angle_beta   90.00
_cell.angle_gamma   90.00
#
_symmetry.space_group_name_H-M   'P 1'
#
loop_
_entity.id
_entity.type
_entity.pdbx_description
1 polymer ?
#
loop_
_entity_poly.entity_id
_entity_poly.type
_entity_poly.pdbx_seq_one_letter_code
_entity_poly.pdbx_strand_id
1 'polypeptide(L)'
;MKLISCTIENFGKLNNVTYDFSGECNTICEDNGWGKSTLASFIRVMFYGFKNESKKKLVDKERNRLMPWQKGVYGGEIVFETGGVVYSLRRTFGKKQADDEFLLVRKDTNVECDDFSCDIGEELFKIDAQSFERTVFIGQSDCVTATTDSINAKIGNLADNTDDINNFETAVGRLTAVLNNITSTRSTGSISKRKSRITELAARINNYSQTDRIIEEQTDIRDNLCAKREELKADRKKMQEQKSADKFIALVKKYQN
;
A
#
# COMPACT_ATOMS: atom_id res chain seq x y z
N MET A 1 2.16 -12.82 -19.53
CA MET A 1 2.57 -11.73 -18.59
C MET A 1 3.98 -11.30 -18.94
N LYS A 2 4.25 -9.99 -18.85
CA LYS A 2 5.57 -9.39 -19.07
C LYS A 2 5.90 -8.48 -17.88
N LEU A 3 7.06 -8.69 -17.24
CA LEU A 3 7.57 -7.75 -16.23
C LEU A 3 8.12 -6.52 -16.94
N ILE A 4 7.81 -5.33 -16.44
CA ILE A 4 8.25 -4.05 -17.00
C ILE A 4 9.31 -3.45 -16.08
N SER A 5 9.01 -3.30 -14.79
CA SER A 5 9.97 -2.79 -13.80
C SER A 5 9.70 -3.33 -12.41
N CYS A 6 10.70 -3.21 -11.55
CA CYS A 6 10.65 -3.64 -10.17
C CYS A 6 11.38 -2.58 -9.33
N THR A 7 10.68 -1.95 -8.41
CA THR A 7 11.23 -0.97 -7.48
C THR A 7 11.18 -1.54 -6.07
N ILE A 8 12.32 -1.72 -5.45
CA ILE A 8 12.47 -2.23 -4.09
C ILE A 8 12.76 -1.07 -3.16
N GLU A 9 11.84 -0.74 -2.27
CA GLU A 9 12.10 0.26 -1.24
C GLU A 9 13.07 -0.28 -0.19
N ASN A 10 12.70 -1.39 0.46
CA ASN A 10 13.60 -2.18 1.31
C ASN A 10 13.15 -3.64 1.29
N PHE A 11 14.09 -4.55 1.04
CA PHE A 11 13.83 -5.99 1.09
C PHE A 11 15.14 -6.75 1.30
N GLY A 12 15.28 -7.42 2.42
CA GLY A 12 16.54 -8.04 2.82
C GLY A 12 17.66 -7.00 2.89
N LYS A 13 18.67 -7.17 2.05
CA LYS A 13 19.79 -6.22 1.93
C LYS A 13 19.63 -5.19 0.81
N LEU A 14 18.62 -5.35 -0.05
CA LEU A 14 18.33 -4.41 -1.13
C LEU A 14 17.57 -3.21 -0.58
N ASN A 15 18.04 -2.02 -0.94
CA ASN A 15 17.46 -0.76 -0.48
C ASN A 15 17.46 0.24 -1.63
N ASN A 16 16.31 0.82 -1.91
CA ASN A 16 16.08 1.85 -2.92
C ASN A 16 16.71 1.49 -4.28
N VAL A 17 16.34 0.33 -4.81
CA VAL A 17 16.84 -0.20 -6.08
C VAL A 17 15.70 -0.37 -7.06
N THR A 18 15.91 0.10 -8.30
CA THR A 18 14.97 -0.07 -9.40
C THR A 18 15.62 -0.84 -10.53
N TYR A 19 14.90 -1.79 -11.10
CA TYR A 19 15.25 -2.56 -12.27
C TYR A 19 14.18 -2.43 -13.33
N ASP A 20 14.62 -2.10 -14.54
CA ASP A 20 13.78 -2.13 -15.73
C ASP A 20 14.08 -3.41 -16.51
N PHE A 21 13.04 -4.13 -16.91
CA PHE A 21 13.15 -5.38 -17.65
C PHE A 21 12.91 -5.15 -19.13
N SER A 22 13.82 -5.68 -19.95
CA SER A 22 13.60 -5.75 -21.40
C SER A 22 12.59 -6.85 -21.72
N GLY A 23 12.01 -6.79 -22.96
CA GLY A 23 10.90 -7.68 -23.31
C GLY A 23 11.23 -9.17 -23.46
N GLU A 24 12.51 -9.58 -23.49
CA GLU A 24 12.90 -10.95 -23.80
C GLU A 24 13.71 -11.58 -22.67
N CYS A 25 15.02 -11.51 -22.73
CA CYS A 25 15.91 -12.13 -21.75
C CYS A 25 16.66 -11.03 -20.99
N ASN A 26 16.62 -11.10 -19.64
CA ASN A 26 17.34 -10.17 -18.79
C ASN A 26 18.42 -10.92 -18.02
N THR A 27 19.68 -10.51 -18.16
CA THR A 27 20.80 -11.08 -17.43
C THR A 27 21.29 -10.10 -16.36
N ILE A 28 21.27 -10.53 -15.10
CA ILE A 28 21.76 -9.75 -13.97
C ILE A 28 23.08 -10.40 -13.51
N CYS A 29 24.19 -9.75 -13.83
CA CYS A 29 25.52 -10.21 -13.51
C CYS A 29 26.14 -9.27 -12.46
N GLU A 30 26.22 -9.74 -11.21
CA GLU A 30 26.70 -8.99 -10.07
C GLU A 30 27.57 -9.89 -9.18
N ASP A 31 28.36 -9.31 -8.30
CA ASP A 31 29.22 -10.02 -7.36
C ASP A 31 28.45 -10.94 -6.41
N ASN A 32 29.17 -11.93 -5.86
CA ASN A 32 28.60 -12.78 -4.84
C ASN A 32 28.22 -11.96 -3.60
N GLY A 33 27.04 -12.25 -3.08
CA GLY A 33 26.52 -11.53 -1.94
C GLY A 33 25.84 -10.19 -2.29
N TRP A 34 25.83 -9.73 -3.53
CA TRP A 34 25.15 -8.50 -3.96
C TRP A 34 23.65 -8.51 -3.67
N GLY A 35 22.96 -9.62 -3.82
CA GLY A 35 21.53 -9.76 -3.54
C GLY A 35 20.72 -10.32 -4.70
N LYS A 36 21.33 -10.99 -5.67
CA LYS A 36 20.61 -11.63 -6.80
C LYS A 36 19.47 -12.54 -6.34
N SER A 37 19.73 -13.40 -5.37
CA SER A 37 18.70 -14.28 -4.80
C SER A 37 17.65 -13.51 -3.99
N THR A 38 18.03 -12.39 -3.41
CA THR A 38 17.09 -11.50 -2.71
C THR A 38 16.14 -10.82 -3.69
N LEU A 39 16.64 -10.36 -4.83
CA LEU A 39 15.82 -9.80 -5.90
C LEU A 39 14.85 -10.85 -6.47
N ALA A 40 15.32 -12.05 -6.75
CA ALA A 40 14.47 -13.14 -7.21
C ALA A 40 13.39 -13.49 -6.16
N SER A 41 13.78 -13.56 -4.87
CA SER A 41 12.82 -13.76 -3.77
C SER A 41 11.82 -12.61 -3.66
N PHE A 42 12.24 -11.37 -3.89
CA PHE A 42 11.33 -10.22 -3.90
C PHE A 42 10.25 -10.37 -4.96
N ILE A 43 10.63 -10.66 -6.20
CA ILE A 43 9.67 -10.86 -7.30
C ILE A 43 8.67 -11.96 -6.93
N ARG A 44 9.14 -13.10 -6.42
CA ARG A 44 8.27 -14.21 -6.00
C ARG A 44 7.33 -13.77 -4.85
N VAL A 45 7.86 -13.09 -3.84
CA VAL A 45 7.07 -12.64 -2.67
C VAL A 45 6.00 -11.62 -3.07
N MET A 46 6.30 -10.77 -4.04
CA MET A 46 5.31 -9.82 -4.56
C MET A 46 4.09 -10.51 -5.16
N PHE A 47 4.25 -11.68 -5.79
CA PHE A 47 3.13 -12.42 -6.37
C PHE A 47 2.49 -13.41 -5.39
N TYR A 48 3.27 -14.14 -4.60
CA TYR A 48 2.79 -15.26 -3.78
C TYR A 48 2.88 -15.07 -2.27
N GLY A 49 3.47 -13.95 -1.81
CA GLY A 49 3.70 -13.75 -0.38
C GLY A 49 4.88 -14.57 0.18
N PHE A 50 5.06 -14.52 1.49
CA PHE A 50 6.16 -15.19 2.17
C PHE A 50 5.85 -16.66 2.45
N LYS A 51 6.92 -17.48 2.43
CA LYS A 51 6.88 -18.88 2.85
C LYS A 51 6.94 -19.04 4.38
N ASN A 52 6.49 -20.20 4.84
CA ASN A 52 6.68 -20.64 6.22
C ASN A 52 6.08 -19.70 7.30
N GLU A 53 5.05 -18.93 6.98
CA GLU A 53 4.37 -18.03 7.93
C GLU A 53 3.80 -18.78 9.15
N SER A 54 3.38 -20.04 8.97
CA SER A 54 2.83 -20.89 10.03
C SER A 54 3.88 -21.51 10.96
N LYS A 55 5.18 -21.42 10.64
CA LYS A 55 6.23 -22.01 11.47
C LYS A 55 6.36 -21.30 12.81
N LYS A 56 6.58 -22.09 13.89
CA LYS A 56 6.67 -21.57 15.27
C LYS A 56 7.94 -20.77 15.52
N LYS A 57 9.09 -21.19 14.95
CA LYS A 57 10.36 -20.50 15.15
C LYS A 57 10.45 -19.31 14.21
N LEU A 58 10.72 -18.15 14.77
CA LEU A 58 10.86 -16.89 14.02
C LEU A 58 11.97 -16.94 12.97
N VAL A 59 13.06 -17.65 13.25
CA VAL A 59 14.20 -17.81 12.33
C VAL A 59 13.83 -18.59 11.07
N ASP A 60 12.85 -19.49 11.16
CA ASP A 60 12.41 -20.33 10.05
C ASP A 60 11.42 -19.60 9.12
N LYS A 61 10.93 -18.43 9.53
CA LYS A 61 10.03 -17.62 8.73
C LYS A 61 10.81 -16.80 7.70
N GLU A 62 10.46 -16.95 6.45
CA GLU A 62 11.11 -16.21 5.36
C GLU A 62 10.96 -14.69 5.55
N ARG A 63 9.82 -14.22 6.01
CA ARG A 63 9.56 -12.81 6.34
C ARG A 63 10.63 -12.22 7.25
N ASN A 64 10.98 -12.92 8.31
CA ASN A 64 11.99 -12.43 9.27
C ASN A 64 13.42 -12.47 8.68
N ARG A 65 13.72 -13.46 7.86
CA ARG A 65 15.01 -13.58 7.18
C ARG A 65 15.24 -12.46 6.17
N LEU A 66 14.16 -12.05 5.48
CA LEU A 66 14.19 -11.01 4.45
C LEU A 66 13.79 -9.63 4.98
N MET A 67 13.51 -9.52 6.30
CA MET A 67 13.23 -8.23 6.92
C MET A 67 14.45 -7.33 6.82
N PRO A 68 14.31 -6.10 6.31
CA PRO A 68 15.42 -5.17 6.20
C PRO A 68 15.90 -4.74 7.58
N TRP A 69 17.22 -4.62 7.75
CA TRP A 69 17.83 -4.13 8.99
C TRP A 69 17.77 -2.61 9.09
N GLN A 70 17.57 -1.96 7.95
CA GLN A 70 17.41 -0.52 7.85
C GLN A 70 15.97 -0.12 8.20
N LYS A 71 15.81 1.08 8.73
CA LYS A 71 14.47 1.63 8.94
C LYS A 71 13.91 2.07 7.60
N GLY A 72 12.61 1.92 7.42
CA GLY A 72 11.89 2.31 6.20
C GLY A 72 10.76 1.36 5.87
N VAL A 73 10.14 1.56 4.73
CA VAL A 73 9.05 0.72 4.23
C VAL A 73 9.62 -0.62 3.79
N TYR A 74 9.12 -1.71 4.38
CA TYR A 74 9.47 -3.06 3.97
C TYR A 74 8.57 -3.47 2.81
N GLY A 75 9.06 -3.46 1.59
CA GLY A 75 8.27 -3.75 0.40
C GLY A 75 8.77 -3.04 -0.84
N GLY A 76 7.86 -2.80 -1.76
CA GLY A 76 8.13 -2.11 -3.02
C GLY A 76 7.00 -2.26 -4.03
N GLU A 77 7.33 -2.05 -5.30
CA GLU A 77 6.41 -2.03 -6.43
C GLU A 77 6.92 -2.91 -7.57
N ILE A 78 6.02 -3.63 -8.22
CA ILE A 78 6.28 -4.33 -9.50
C ILE A 78 5.30 -3.81 -10.53
N VAL A 79 5.82 -3.41 -11.69
CA VAL A 79 5.01 -3.06 -12.86
C VAL A 79 5.07 -4.22 -13.86
N PHE A 80 3.92 -4.69 -14.28
CA PHE A 80 3.79 -5.79 -15.21
C PHE A 80 2.62 -5.60 -16.16
N GLU A 81 2.68 -6.26 -17.31
CA GLU A 81 1.62 -6.28 -18.32
C GLU A 81 1.00 -7.69 -18.41
N THR A 82 -0.31 -7.76 -18.43
CA THR A 82 -1.06 -8.97 -18.70
C THR A 82 -2.37 -8.64 -19.42
N GLY A 83 -2.73 -9.44 -20.43
CA GLY A 83 -3.94 -9.20 -21.23
C GLY A 83 -3.97 -7.84 -21.94
N GLY A 84 -2.80 -7.23 -22.22
CA GLY A 84 -2.72 -5.90 -22.84
C GLY A 84 -2.94 -4.73 -21.87
N VAL A 85 -3.07 -5.00 -20.57
CA VAL A 85 -3.23 -3.98 -19.53
C VAL A 85 -1.98 -3.94 -18.66
N VAL A 86 -1.49 -2.74 -18.36
CA VAL A 86 -0.33 -2.52 -17.49
C VAL A 86 -0.80 -2.24 -16.06
N TYR A 87 -0.29 -3.01 -15.13
CA TYR A 87 -0.58 -2.93 -13.70
C TYR A 87 0.64 -2.53 -12.91
N SER A 88 0.42 -1.78 -11.85
CA SER A 88 1.37 -1.54 -10.77
C SER A 88 0.87 -2.25 -9.52
N LEU A 89 1.65 -3.22 -9.06
CA LEU A 89 1.42 -3.96 -7.82
C LEU A 89 2.37 -3.42 -6.75
N ARG A 90 1.83 -2.78 -5.74
CA ARG A 90 2.58 -2.34 -4.56
C ARG A 90 2.21 -3.22 -3.36
N ARG A 91 3.23 -3.70 -2.65
CA ARG A 91 3.06 -4.39 -1.37
C ARG A 91 3.96 -3.79 -0.32
N THR A 92 3.36 -3.54 0.84
CA THR A 92 4.07 -3.15 2.06
C THR A 92 3.89 -4.27 3.08
N PHE A 93 4.99 -4.76 3.63
CA PHE A 93 4.99 -5.90 4.53
C PHE A 93 5.14 -5.44 5.98
N GLY A 94 4.24 -5.89 6.83
CA GLY A 94 4.31 -5.69 8.26
C GLY A 94 5.12 -6.78 8.99
N LYS A 95 5.14 -6.71 10.31
CA LYS A 95 5.73 -7.77 11.15
C LYS A 95 4.92 -9.07 11.09
N LYS A 96 3.63 -8.98 10.80
CA LYS A 96 2.69 -10.10 10.65
C LYS A 96 1.99 -9.97 9.30
N GLN A 97 1.52 -11.08 8.78
CA GLN A 97 0.75 -11.11 7.54
C GLN A 97 -0.52 -10.24 7.58
N ALA A 98 -1.12 -10.10 8.77
CA ALA A 98 -2.31 -9.26 8.94
C ALA A 98 -2.02 -7.74 8.78
N ASP A 99 -0.76 -7.35 8.91
CA ASP A 99 -0.32 -5.96 8.80
C ASP A 99 0.16 -5.63 7.37
N ASP A 100 0.05 -6.58 6.43
CA ASP A 100 0.47 -6.39 5.04
C ASP A 100 -0.56 -5.55 4.28
N GLU A 101 -0.05 -4.62 3.50
CA GLU A 101 -0.86 -3.81 2.59
C GLU A 101 -0.65 -4.30 1.15
N PHE A 102 -1.73 -4.33 0.40
CA PHE A 102 -1.76 -4.71 -1.01
C PHE A 102 -2.51 -3.62 -1.78
N LEU A 103 -1.86 -3.07 -2.79
CA LEU A 103 -2.42 -2.07 -3.66
C LEU A 103 -2.14 -2.45 -5.12
N LEU A 104 -3.19 -2.58 -5.91
CA LEU A 104 -3.12 -2.81 -7.34
C LEU A 104 -3.72 -1.62 -8.08
N VAL A 105 -2.95 -1.05 -9.01
CA VAL A 105 -3.35 0.13 -9.78
C VAL A 105 -3.17 -0.17 -11.27
N ARG A 106 -4.15 0.19 -12.07
CA ARG A 106 -4.00 0.23 -13.53
C ARG A 106 -3.20 1.47 -13.94
N LYS A 107 -2.10 1.29 -14.64
CA LYS A 107 -1.23 2.41 -15.07
C LYS A 107 -1.84 3.29 -16.14
N ASP A 108 -2.79 2.80 -16.92
CA ASP A 108 -3.50 3.56 -17.96
C ASP A 108 -4.44 4.62 -17.38
N THR A 109 -5.19 4.24 -16.34
CA THR A 109 -6.16 5.11 -15.67
C THR A 109 -5.65 5.70 -14.37
N ASN A 110 -4.55 5.16 -13.84
CA ASN A 110 -3.99 5.46 -12.53
C ASN A 110 -5.00 5.32 -11.38
N VAL A 111 -5.94 4.36 -11.53
CA VAL A 111 -7.00 4.06 -10.58
C VAL A 111 -6.74 2.71 -9.94
N GLU A 112 -6.97 2.63 -8.62
CA GLU A 112 -6.96 1.37 -7.88
C GLU A 112 -8.02 0.43 -8.43
N CYS A 113 -7.65 -0.84 -8.65
CA CYS A 113 -8.52 -1.85 -9.21
C CYS A 113 -8.49 -3.15 -8.39
N ASP A 114 -9.58 -3.90 -8.51
CA ASP A 114 -9.76 -5.20 -7.85
C ASP A 114 -9.73 -6.34 -8.89
N ASP A 115 -9.03 -6.17 -9.99
CA ASP A 115 -8.95 -7.18 -11.06
C ASP A 115 -8.31 -8.48 -10.57
N PHE A 116 -7.41 -8.38 -9.59
CA PHE A 116 -6.78 -9.49 -8.92
C PHE A 116 -6.87 -9.33 -7.40
N SER A 117 -6.96 -10.44 -6.67
CA SER A 117 -6.93 -10.47 -5.22
C SER A 117 -5.51 -10.43 -4.64
N CYS A 118 -5.41 -10.56 -3.31
CA CYS A 118 -4.11 -10.73 -2.65
C CYS A 118 -3.33 -11.98 -3.12
N ASP A 119 -4.04 -12.97 -3.67
CA ASP A 119 -3.47 -14.21 -4.21
C ASP A 119 -3.17 -14.09 -5.71
N ILE A 120 -2.72 -12.91 -6.11
CA ILE A 120 -2.46 -12.53 -7.51
C ILE A 120 -1.59 -13.56 -8.27
N GLY A 121 -0.64 -14.21 -7.58
CA GLY A 121 0.21 -15.21 -8.19
C GLY A 121 -0.58 -16.41 -8.71
N GLU A 122 -1.50 -16.94 -7.90
CA GLU A 122 -2.35 -18.06 -8.32
C GLU A 122 -3.35 -17.67 -9.42
N GLU A 123 -3.90 -16.46 -9.31
CA GLU A 123 -4.83 -15.95 -10.32
C GLU A 123 -4.16 -15.69 -11.66
N LEU A 124 -2.93 -15.17 -11.66
CA LEU A 124 -2.19 -14.79 -12.85
C LEU A 124 -1.54 -16.01 -13.55
N PHE A 125 -0.85 -16.86 -12.78
CA PHE A 125 -0.10 -18.00 -13.34
C PHE A 125 -0.93 -19.29 -13.38
N LYS A 126 -2.09 -19.33 -12.71
CA LYS A 126 -2.98 -20.50 -12.62
C LYS A 126 -2.32 -21.71 -11.95
N ILE A 127 -1.30 -21.51 -11.15
CA ILE A 127 -0.58 -22.54 -10.39
C ILE A 127 -0.36 -22.02 -8.96
N ASP A 128 -0.28 -22.92 -7.99
CA ASP A 128 0.03 -22.61 -6.61
C ASP A 128 1.51 -22.22 -6.42
N ALA A 129 1.83 -21.63 -5.28
CA ALA A 129 3.17 -21.13 -4.96
C ALA A 129 4.25 -22.23 -5.05
N GLN A 130 3.92 -23.47 -4.62
CA GLN A 130 4.86 -24.59 -4.68
C GLN A 130 5.14 -25.05 -6.09
N SER A 131 4.12 -25.08 -6.94
CA SER A 131 4.26 -25.41 -8.35
C SER A 131 5.02 -24.33 -9.12
N PHE A 132 4.76 -23.05 -8.80
CA PHE A 132 5.50 -21.92 -9.37
C PHE A 132 7.01 -22.03 -9.09
N GLU A 133 7.37 -22.37 -7.86
CA GLU A 133 8.78 -22.53 -7.47
C GLU A 133 9.48 -23.72 -8.13
N ARG A 134 8.74 -24.70 -8.56
CA ARG A 134 9.32 -25.88 -9.24
C ARG A 134 9.33 -25.77 -10.76
N THR A 135 8.59 -24.84 -11.32
CA THR A 135 8.42 -24.73 -12.79
C THR A 135 8.91 -23.41 -13.35
N VAL A 136 8.60 -22.31 -12.69
CA VAL A 136 8.88 -20.95 -13.18
C VAL A 136 10.05 -20.31 -12.43
N PHE A 137 10.09 -20.49 -11.12
CA PHE A 137 11.13 -19.92 -10.25
C PHE A 137 12.13 -21.02 -9.86
N ILE A 138 13.27 -21.06 -10.55
CA ILE A 138 14.31 -22.05 -10.28
C ILE A 138 15.40 -21.41 -9.42
N GLY A 139 15.43 -21.76 -8.14
CA GLY A 139 16.50 -21.34 -7.22
C GLY A 139 17.78 -22.15 -7.41
N GLN A 140 18.89 -21.63 -6.92
CA GLN A 140 20.22 -22.25 -7.07
C GLN A 140 20.30 -23.68 -6.52
N SER A 141 19.51 -24.03 -5.52
CA SER A 141 19.51 -25.34 -4.85
C SER A 141 18.25 -26.17 -5.14
N ASP A 142 17.32 -25.65 -5.93
CA ASP A 142 15.96 -26.21 -6.05
C ASP A 142 15.71 -27.01 -7.34
N CYS A 143 16.78 -27.44 -8.02
CA CYS A 143 16.68 -28.36 -9.17
C CYS A 143 16.28 -29.79 -8.74
N VAL A 144 15.19 -29.89 -7.95
CA VAL A 144 14.64 -31.18 -7.54
C VAL A 144 13.55 -31.58 -8.54
N THR A 145 13.71 -32.73 -9.16
CA THR A 145 12.79 -33.30 -10.17
C THR A 145 11.50 -33.89 -9.57
N ALA A 146 11.08 -33.50 -8.37
CA ALA A 146 9.86 -33.97 -7.76
C ALA A 146 8.65 -33.14 -8.22
N THR A 147 7.61 -33.82 -8.70
CA THR A 147 6.34 -33.18 -9.06
C THR A 147 5.53 -32.79 -7.82
N THR A 148 4.62 -31.82 -7.95
CA THR A 148 3.64 -31.48 -6.94
C THR A 148 2.30 -32.14 -7.26
N ASP A 149 1.48 -32.32 -6.21
CA ASP A 149 0.12 -32.87 -6.40
C ASP A 149 -0.71 -32.01 -7.34
N SER A 150 -0.52 -30.67 -7.30
CA SER A 150 -1.17 -29.73 -8.22
C SER A 150 -0.71 -29.91 -9.68
N ILE A 151 0.57 -30.15 -9.92
CA ILE A 151 1.11 -30.43 -11.26
C ILE A 151 0.62 -31.80 -11.74
N ASN A 152 0.67 -32.81 -10.86
CA ASN A 152 0.18 -34.15 -11.17
C ASN A 152 -1.31 -34.14 -11.49
N ALA A 153 -2.13 -33.43 -10.73
CA ALA A 153 -3.55 -33.28 -11.01
C ALA A 153 -3.81 -32.61 -12.38
N LYS A 154 -3.02 -31.59 -12.74
CA LYS A 154 -3.14 -30.95 -14.06
C LYS A 154 -2.72 -31.87 -15.21
N ILE A 155 -1.65 -32.61 -15.03
CA ILE A 155 -1.20 -33.61 -16.03
C ILE A 155 -2.20 -34.77 -16.12
N GLY A 156 -2.72 -35.26 -14.98
CA GLY A 156 -3.75 -36.27 -14.91
C GLY A 156 -5.03 -35.84 -15.60
N ASN A 157 -5.50 -34.62 -15.33
CA ASN A 157 -6.68 -34.06 -16.02
C ASN A 157 -6.51 -33.88 -17.55
N LEU A 158 -5.28 -33.78 -18.03
CA LEU A 158 -4.98 -33.76 -19.45
C LEU A 158 -4.95 -35.17 -20.05
N ALA A 159 -4.59 -36.18 -19.25
CA ALA A 159 -4.46 -37.59 -19.69
C ALA A 159 -5.76 -38.41 -19.53
N ASP A 160 -6.53 -38.11 -18.49
CA ASP A 160 -7.76 -38.83 -18.14
C ASP A 160 -8.96 -37.90 -18.02
N ASN A 161 -9.87 -37.97 -18.98
CA ASN A 161 -11.19 -37.33 -18.95
C ASN A 161 -12.15 -37.91 -17.88
N THR A 162 -11.66 -38.66 -16.90
CA THR A 162 -12.49 -39.53 -16.04
C THR A 162 -12.64 -39.05 -14.59
N ASP A 163 -12.03 -37.95 -14.16
CA ASP A 163 -12.15 -37.50 -12.75
C ASP A 163 -13.06 -36.29 -12.56
N ASP A 164 -14.24 -36.30 -13.16
CA ASP A 164 -15.27 -35.24 -12.98
C ASP A 164 -15.71 -35.06 -11.52
N ILE A 165 -15.60 -36.11 -10.69
CA ILE A 165 -16.04 -36.06 -9.27
C ILE A 165 -15.08 -35.23 -8.42
N ASN A 166 -13.76 -35.44 -8.55
CA ASN A 166 -12.74 -34.67 -7.83
C ASN A 166 -12.70 -33.21 -8.29
N ASN A 167 -12.94 -32.98 -9.58
CA ASN A 167 -13.08 -31.64 -10.13
C ASN A 167 -14.31 -30.93 -9.61
N PHE A 168 -15.43 -31.64 -9.41
CA PHE A 168 -16.67 -31.10 -8.86
C PHE A 168 -16.50 -30.68 -7.39
N GLU A 169 -15.93 -31.54 -6.54
CA GLU A 169 -15.69 -31.21 -5.13
C GLU A 169 -14.73 -30.03 -4.97
N THR A 170 -13.68 -29.98 -5.79
CA THR A 170 -12.74 -28.84 -5.81
C THR A 170 -13.42 -27.57 -6.28
N ALA A 171 -14.25 -27.63 -7.32
CA ALA A 171 -15.01 -26.49 -7.80
C ALA A 171 -16.03 -25.99 -6.78
N VAL A 172 -16.75 -26.89 -6.09
CA VAL A 172 -17.67 -26.56 -5.00
C VAL A 172 -16.93 -25.95 -3.82
N GLY A 173 -15.74 -26.48 -3.47
CA GLY A 173 -14.88 -25.92 -2.43
C GLY A 173 -14.45 -24.49 -2.75
N ARG A 174 -14.00 -24.24 -3.98
CA ARG A 174 -13.62 -22.88 -4.44
C ARG A 174 -14.80 -21.92 -4.48
N LEU A 175 -15.95 -22.33 -5.01
CA LEU A 175 -17.17 -21.54 -5.00
C LEU A 175 -17.63 -21.22 -3.58
N THR A 176 -17.55 -22.18 -2.67
CA THR A 176 -17.88 -21.98 -1.26
C THR A 176 -16.91 -21.01 -0.57
N ALA A 177 -15.62 -21.08 -0.87
CA ALA A 177 -14.61 -20.14 -0.37
C ALA A 177 -14.87 -18.72 -0.89
N VAL A 178 -15.15 -18.56 -2.18
CA VAL A 178 -15.51 -17.27 -2.79
C VAL A 178 -16.81 -16.75 -2.16
N LEU A 179 -17.84 -17.59 -2.04
CA LEU A 179 -19.10 -17.21 -1.40
C LEU A 179 -18.90 -16.75 0.05
N ASN A 180 -18.07 -17.45 0.82
CA ASN A 180 -17.74 -17.08 2.20
C ASN A 180 -16.98 -15.76 2.28
N ASN A 181 -16.12 -15.45 1.31
CA ASN A 181 -15.41 -14.18 1.22
C ASN A 181 -16.34 -13.03 0.83
N ILE A 182 -17.35 -13.28 0.00
CA ILE A 182 -18.29 -12.24 -0.46
C ILE A 182 -19.42 -12.02 0.55
N THR A 183 -19.75 -13.01 1.38
CA THR A 183 -20.92 -12.96 2.27
C THR A 183 -20.84 -11.80 3.27
N SER A 184 -21.90 -10.97 3.28
CA SER A 184 -22.01 -9.81 4.17
C SER A 184 -22.27 -10.14 5.64
N THR A 185 -22.62 -11.39 5.95
CA THR A 185 -22.98 -11.85 7.31
C THR A 185 -21.78 -12.13 8.21
N ARG A 186 -20.59 -12.30 7.65
CA ARG A 186 -19.35 -12.50 8.42
C ARG A 186 -18.52 -11.23 8.44
N SER A 187 -18.04 -10.82 9.61
CA SER A 187 -17.17 -9.63 9.78
C SER A 187 -15.88 -9.68 8.96
N THR A 188 -15.45 -10.88 8.57
CA THR A 188 -14.25 -11.14 7.76
C THR A 188 -14.49 -11.06 6.26
N GLY A 189 -15.75 -11.03 5.80
CA GLY A 189 -16.10 -10.98 4.38
C GLY A 189 -15.70 -9.64 3.73
N SER A 190 -15.35 -9.65 2.45
CA SER A 190 -14.92 -8.47 1.69
C SER A 190 -15.98 -7.37 1.68
N ILE A 191 -17.26 -7.74 1.53
CA ILE A 191 -18.38 -6.78 1.58
C ILE A 191 -18.51 -6.14 2.98
N SER A 192 -18.36 -6.91 4.04
CA SER A 192 -18.41 -6.40 5.41
C SER A 192 -17.26 -5.42 5.68
N LYS A 193 -16.04 -5.77 5.28
CA LYS A 193 -14.86 -4.90 5.39
C LYS A 193 -15.05 -3.59 4.60
N ARG A 194 -15.57 -3.67 3.38
CA ARG A 194 -15.84 -2.48 2.55
C ARG A 194 -16.94 -1.60 3.16
N LYS A 195 -18.01 -2.20 3.68
CA LYS A 195 -19.06 -1.46 4.40
C LYS A 195 -18.50 -0.74 5.62
N SER A 196 -17.71 -1.41 6.44
CA SER A 196 -17.04 -0.79 7.61
C SER A 196 -16.12 0.35 7.18
N ARG A 197 -15.37 0.17 6.09
CA ARG A 197 -14.50 1.21 5.55
C ARG A 197 -15.27 2.43 5.02
N ILE A 198 -16.39 2.20 4.33
CA ILE A 198 -17.29 3.28 3.88
C ILE A 198 -17.84 4.06 5.08
N THR A 199 -18.28 3.35 6.13
CA THR A 199 -18.80 3.99 7.36
C THR A 199 -17.70 4.82 8.05
N GLU A 200 -16.49 4.29 8.14
CA GLU A 200 -15.34 5.01 8.69
C GLU A 200 -15.01 6.27 7.89
N LEU A 201 -14.95 6.14 6.56
CA LEU A 201 -14.68 7.29 5.68
C LEU A 201 -15.79 8.34 5.75
N ALA A 202 -17.06 7.93 5.82
CA ALA A 202 -18.19 8.85 5.99
C ALA A 202 -18.09 9.60 7.33
N ALA A 203 -17.74 8.91 8.42
CA ALA A 203 -17.51 9.56 9.71
C ALA A 203 -16.36 10.57 9.66
N ARG A 204 -15.25 10.22 8.96
CA ARG A 204 -14.12 11.16 8.77
C ARG A 204 -14.52 12.39 7.96
N ILE A 205 -15.28 12.22 6.88
CA ILE A 205 -15.78 13.34 6.06
C ILE A 205 -16.65 14.28 6.92
N ASN A 206 -17.55 13.73 7.73
CA ASN A 206 -18.37 14.54 8.62
C ASN A 206 -17.53 15.30 9.66
N ASN A 207 -16.50 14.67 10.21
CA ASN A 207 -15.57 15.33 11.14
C ASN A 207 -14.81 16.47 10.46
N TYR A 208 -14.32 16.27 9.23
CA TYR A 208 -13.67 17.36 8.47
C TYR A 208 -14.63 18.52 8.20
N SER A 209 -15.86 18.25 7.77
CA SER A 209 -16.87 19.31 7.55
C SER A 209 -17.18 20.10 8.83
N GLN A 210 -17.21 19.44 9.98
CA GLN A 210 -17.36 20.15 11.27
C GLN A 210 -16.13 21.00 11.62
N THR A 211 -14.93 20.45 11.35
CA THR A 211 -13.69 21.18 11.58
C THR A 211 -13.58 22.43 10.69
N ASP A 212 -13.97 22.31 9.41
CA ASP A 212 -13.97 23.44 8.48
C ASP A 212 -14.91 24.56 8.95
N ARG A 213 -16.12 24.22 9.43
CA ARG A 213 -17.04 25.20 10.02
C ARG A 213 -16.44 25.91 11.24
N ILE A 214 -15.78 25.15 12.12
CA ILE A 214 -15.11 25.75 13.30
C ILE A 214 -13.98 26.68 12.86
N ILE A 215 -13.22 26.30 11.81
CA ILE A 215 -12.15 27.13 11.25
C ILE A 215 -12.73 28.43 10.67
N GLU A 216 -13.83 28.35 9.91
CA GLU A 216 -14.51 29.54 9.39
C GLU A 216 -14.97 30.47 10.51
N GLU A 217 -15.68 29.96 11.53
CA GLU A 217 -16.14 30.74 12.68
C GLU A 217 -14.97 31.40 13.42
N GLN A 218 -13.89 30.66 13.68
CA GLN A 218 -12.71 31.20 14.35
C GLN A 218 -11.98 32.24 13.49
N THR A 219 -12.00 32.08 12.18
CA THR A 219 -11.43 33.02 11.21
C THR A 219 -12.22 34.34 11.24
N ASP A 220 -13.54 34.28 11.22
CA ASP A 220 -14.41 35.46 11.30
C ASP A 220 -14.23 36.20 12.63
N ILE A 221 -14.15 35.47 13.74
CA ILE A 221 -13.86 36.06 15.05
C ILE A 221 -12.51 36.77 15.07
N ARG A 222 -11.49 36.13 14.54
CA ARG A 222 -10.13 36.71 14.43
C ARG A 222 -10.14 37.98 13.60
N ASP A 223 -10.81 37.98 12.47
CA ASP A 223 -10.84 39.15 11.56
C ASP A 223 -11.61 40.30 12.17
N ASN A 224 -12.70 40.04 12.87
CA ASN A 224 -13.42 41.04 13.63
C ASN A 224 -12.57 41.63 14.76
N LEU A 225 -11.84 40.81 15.51
CA LEU A 225 -10.92 41.25 16.56
C LEU A 225 -9.75 42.05 16.01
N CYS A 226 -9.23 41.66 14.84
CA CYS A 226 -8.18 42.43 14.15
C CYS A 226 -8.68 43.81 13.72
N ALA A 227 -9.87 43.91 13.13
CA ALA A 227 -10.48 45.20 12.77
C ALA A 227 -10.65 46.13 14.00
N LYS A 228 -11.22 45.57 15.06
CA LYS A 228 -11.40 46.33 16.31
C LYS A 228 -10.08 46.77 16.95
N ARG A 229 -9.06 45.92 16.85
CA ARG A 229 -7.70 46.29 17.30
C ARG A 229 -7.11 47.45 16.52
N GLU A 230 -7.28 47.48 15.21
CA GLU A 230 -6.79 48.57 14.37
C GLU A 230 -7.58 49.88 14.65
N GLU A 231 -8.89 49.80 14.86
CA GLU A 231 -9.72 50.95 15.28
C GLU A 231 -9.22 51.52 16.60
N LEU A 232 -9.05 50.68 17.63
CA LEU A 232 -8.54 51.11 18.95
C LEU A 232 -7.11 51.67 18.85
N LYS A 233 -6.27 51.19 17.97
CA LYS A 233 -4.94 51.78 17.73
C LYS A 233 -5.04 53.18 17.13
N ALA A 234 -5.93 53.39 16.17
CA ALA A 234 -6.17 54.69 15.57
C ALA A 234 -6.70 55.69 16.61
N ASP A 235 -7.64 55.27 17.44
CA ASP A 235 -8.18 56.10 18.52
C ASP A 235 -7.13 56.42 19.59
N ARG A 236 -6.32 55.46 19.96
CA ARG A 236 -5.18 55.69 20.87
C ARG A 236 -4.19 56.71 20.29
N LYS A 237 -3.91 56.66 19.00
CA LYS A 237 -3.04 57.61 18.32
C LYS A 237 -3.63 59.02 18.38
N LYS A 238 -4.92 59.16 18.02
CA LYS A 238 -5.63 60.45 18.12
C LYS A 238 -5.61 61.02 19.53
N MET A 239 -5.88 60.22 20.57
CA MET A 239 -5.81 60.64 21.94
C MET A 239 -4.39 61.04 22.36
N GLN A 240 -3.36 60.38 21.88
CA GLN A 240 -1.97 60.80 22.16
C GLN A 240 -1.62 62.12 21.50
N GLU A 241 -2.07 62.35 20.27
CA GLU A 241 -1.89 63.61 19.57
C GLU A 241 -2.61 64.77 20.27
N GLN A 242 -3.86 64.56 20.72
CA GLN A 242 -4.62 65.52 21.52
C GLN A 242 -3.93 65.84 22.83
N LYS A 243 -3.50 64.85 23.58
CA LYS A 243 -2.75 65.06 24.83
C LYS A 243 -1.44 65.81 24.62
N SER A 244 -0.78 65.62 23.49
CA SER A 244 0.45 66.34 23.13
C SER A 244 0.15 67.82 22.80
N ALA A 245 -0.93 68.05 22.06
CA ALA A 245 -1.42 69.38 21.74
C ALA A 245 -1.84 70.16 22.97
N ASP A 246 -2.61 69.52 23.87
CA ASP A 246 -3.05 70.12 25.15
C ASP A 246 -1.85 70.49 26.04
N LYS A 247 -0.85 69.61 26.13
CA LYS A 247 0.40 69.92 26.86
C LYS A 247 1.13 71.12 26.29
N PHE A 248 1.20 71.20 24.93
CA PHE A 248 1.83 72.30 24.24
C PHE A 248 1.07 73.61 24.52
N ILE A 249 -0.26 73.63 24.44
CA ILE A 249 -1.12 74.75 24.72
C ILE A 249 -0.94 75.20 26.23
N ALA A 250 -0.86 74.25 27.15
CA ALA A 250 -0.65 74.53 28.56
C ALA A 250 0.74 75.18 28.80
N LEU A 251 1.78 74.73 28.10
CA LEU A 251 3.13 75.33 28.14
C LEU A 251 3.13 76.74 27.57
N VAL A 252 2.52 77.00 26.43
CA VAL A 252 2.43 78.30 25.79
C VAL A 252 1.71 79.25 26.72
N LYS A 253 0.58 78.88 27.39
CA LYS A 253 -0.11 79.69 28.35
C LYS A 253 0.74 80.00 29.56
N LYS A 254 1.62 79.10 30.00
CA LYS A 254 2.51 79.30 31.15
C LYS A 254 3.67 80.29 30.85
N TYR A 255 4.07 80.47 29.61
CA TYR A 255 5.13 81.39 29.20
C TYR A 255 4.61 82.74 28.68
N GLN A 256 3.27 82.92 28.55
CA GLN A 256 2.64 84.19 28.19
C GLN A 256 2.17 85.02 29.38
N ASN A 257 2.21 84.48 30.60
CA ASN A 257 2.06 85.14 31.86
C ASN A 257 3.44 85.29 32.53
#